data_94d9a5d2450ee1f1d1feb8f34a42b274
#
_entry.id   94d9a5d2450ee1f1d1feb8f34a42b274
#
_cell.length_a   1.000
_cell.length_b   1.000
_cell.length_c   1.000
_cell.angle_alpha   90.00
_cell.angle_beta   90.00
_cell.angle_gamma   90.00
#
_symmetry.space_group_name_H-M   'P 1'
#
loop_
_entity.id
_entity.type
_entity.pdbx_description
1 polymer ?
#
loop_
_entity_poly.entity_id
_entity_poly.type
_entity_poly.pdbx_seq_one_letter_code
_entity_poly.pdbx_strand_id
1 'polypeptide(L)'
;MILDKIFEKTKEDLKERKAQLPYDMLGRSLASNPFFPKDVKAALKRIENEVRIIAEVKKASPSKGVIRENFDPLDIALKYEKNGATAISVLTEPHFFQGSLEYLSMIRRYAHAPLLRKDFIFDEYQILEALVYGADFVLLIARMLSMKELKRLLEFTRHLGLEALVEIHDKEDLSKAIFSGADIIGINHRNLDDFSMDMNLCEKLIPQIPNSKIIIAESGLEDKDFLRHLQNLGVDAFLIGEYFMRQNDEGEALKALL
;
A
#
# COMPACT_ATOMS: atom_id res chain seq x y z
N MET A 1 7.72 0.99 -20.81
CA MET A 1 7.32 1.93 -19.71
C MET A 1 8.09 1.58 -18.45
N ILE A 2 8.11 2.42 -17.42
CA ILE A 2 8.86 2.11 -16.19
C ILE A 2 8.20 0.94 -15.45
N LEU A 3 6.88 0.89 -15.45
CA LEU A 3 6.10 -0.18 -14.83
C LEU A 3 6.48 -1.56 -15.40
N ASP A 4 6.67 -1.67 -16.73
CA ASP A 4 7.10 -2.94 -17.38
C ASP A 4 8.47 -3.39 -16.87
N LYS A 5 9.41 -2.44 -16.72
CA LYS A 5 10.76 -2.75 -16.21
C LYS A 5 10.72 -3.25 -14.77
N ILE A 6 9.91 -2.62 -13.93
CA ILE A 6 9.71 -3.05 -12.53
C ILE A 6 9.09 -4.45 -12.52
N PHE A 7 8.06 -4.67 -13.33
CA PHE A 7 7.35 -5.95 -13.41
C PHE A 7 8.26 -7.10 -13.85
N GLU A 8 9.04 -6.90 -14.91
CA GLU A 8 10.00 -7.93 -15.37
C GLU A 8 11.06 -8.22 -14.31
N LYS A 9 11.57 -7.17 -13.64
CA LYS A 9 12.54 -7.38 -12.56
C LYS A 9 11.95 -8.10 -11.36
N THR A 10 10.72 -7.76 -10.98
CA THR A 10 10.00 -8.46 -9.89
C THR A 10 9.75 -9.94 -10.23
N LYS A 11 9.49 -10.27 -11.52
CA LYS A 11 9.37 -11.67 -11.98
C LYS A 11 10.67 -12.45 -11.81
N GLU A 12 11.80 -11.85 -12.19
CA GLU A 12 13.12 -12.47 -12.01
C GLU A 12 13.38 -12.78 -10.54
N ASP A 13 13.22 -11.77 -9.67
CA ASP A 13 13.43 -11.90 -8.23
C ASP A 13 12.47 -12.93 -7.60
N LEU A 14 11.21 -12.95 -8.03
CA LEU A 14 10.23 -13.92 -7.54
C LEU A 14 10.64 -15.35 -7.92
N LYS A 15 11.16 -15.57 -9.12
CA LYS A 15 11.67 -16.88 -9.55
C LYS A 15 12.82 -17.36 -8.66
N GLU A 16 13.74 -16.47 -8.33
CA GLU A 16 14.86 -16.78 -7.43
C GLU A 16 14.36 -17.09 -6.00
N ARG A 17 13.46 -16.27 -5.45
CA ARG A 17 12.88 -16.51 -4.12
C ARG A 17 12.13 -17.83 -4.04
N LYS A 18 11.34 -18.18 -5.06
CA LYS A 18 10.65 -19.49 -5.13
C LYS A 18 11.61 -20.68 -5.20
N ALA A 19 12.77 -20.50 -5.82
CA ALA A 19 13.81 -21.54 -5.89
C ALA A 19 14.54 -21.69 -4.55
N GLN A 20 14.80 -20.60 -3.85
CA GLN A 20 15.46 -20.61 -2.53
C GLN A 20 14.53 -21.09 -1.42
N LEU A 21 13.28 -20.67 -1.43
CA LEU A 21 12.26 -21.05 -0.44
C LEU A 21 10.98 -21.49 -1.16
N PRO A 22 10.81 -22.79 -1.45
CA PRO A 22 9.61 -23.30 -2.11
C PRO A 22 8.31 -23.00 -1.36
N TYR A 23 7.20 -22.92 -2.09
CA TYR A 23 5.88 -22.52 -1.57
C TYR A 23 5.48 -23.29 -0.30
N ASP A 24 5.65 -24.63 -0.29
CA ASP A 24 5.31 -25.47 0.86
C ASP A 24 6.18 -25.17 2.10
N MET A 25 7.44 -24.84 1.88
CA MET A 25 8.34 -24.46 2.97
C MET A 25 8.00 -23.08 3.53
N LEU A 26 7.68 -22.12 2.66
CA LEU A 26 7.18 -20.80 3.05
C LEU A 26 5.88 -20.94 3.87
N GLY A 27 4.94 -21.78 3.43
CA GLY A 27 3.69 -22.05 4.15
C GLY A 27 3.91 -22.66 5.55
N ARG A 28 4.91 -23.52 5.71
CA ARG A 28 5.26 -24.09 7.05
C ARG A 28 5.74 -23.02 8.04
N SER A 29 6.29 -21.90 7.56
CA SER A 29 6.72 -20.81 8.43
C SER A 29 5.55 -20.16 9.18
N LEU A 30 4.32 -20.30 8.67
CA LEU A 30 3.11 -19.80 9.36
C LEU A 30 2.86 -20.50 10.69
N ALA A 31 3.28 -21.76 10.86
CA ALA A 31 3.09 -22.50 12.10
C ALA A 31 3.84 -21.87 13.30
N SER A 32 4.88 -21.09 13.02
CA SER A 32 5.67 -20.36 14.02
C SER A 32 5.47 -18.85 13.97
N ASN A 33 4.58 -18.35 13.12
CA ASN A 33 4.30 -16.92 13.00
C ASN A 33 3.43 -16.46 14.19
N PRO A 34 3.92 -15.56 15.05
CA PRO A 34 3.17 -15.08 16.21
C PRO A 34 2.13 -14.00 15.86
N PHE A 35 2.10 -13.54 14.59
CA PHE A 35 1.26 -12.43 14.17
C PHE A 35 0.03 -12.90 13.43
N PHE A 36 -1.12 -12.33 13.80
CA PHE A 36 -2.39 -12.52 13.11
C PHE A 36 -2.76 -11.20 12.42
N PRO A 37 -3.33 -11.26 11.19
CA PRO A 37 -3.80 -10.08 10.49
C PRO A 37 -4.81 -9.28 11.31
N LYS A 38 -4.70 -7.95 11.24
CA LYS A 38 -5.58 -7.01 11.94
C LYS A 38 -6.79 -6.65 11.09
N ASP A 39 -7.83 -6.11 11.72
CA ASP A 39 -9.00 -5.58 11.02
C ASP A 39 -8.66 -4.25 10.33
N VAL A 40 -8.13 -4.36 9.11
CA VAL A 40 -7.74 -3.23 8.26
C VAL A 40 -8.95 -2.39 7.86
N LYS A 41 -10.09 -3.04 7.57
CA LYS A 41 -11.30 -2.32 7.14
C LYS A 41 -11.85 -1.43 8.27
N ALA A 42 -11.90 -1.94 9.49
CA ALA A 42 -12.30 -1.13 10.63
C ALA A 42 -11.33 0.02 10.90
N ALA A 43 -10.01 -0.22 10.74
CA ALA A 43 -9.00 0.81 10.92
C ALA A 43 -9.10 1.93 9.88
N LEU A 44 -9.31 1.60 8.60
CA LEU A 44 -9.28 2.57 7.50
C LEU A 44 -10.61 3.28 7.25
N LYS A 45 -11.73 2.72 7.74
CA LYS A 45 -13.05 3.32 7.54
C LYS A 45 -13.11 4.71 8.13
N ARG A 46 -13.64 5.67 7.35
CA ARG A 46 -13.79 7.07 7.75
C ARG A 46 -14.54 7.22 9.07
N ILE A 47 -14.01 8.09 9.92
CA ILE A 47 -14.69 8.62 11.10
C ILE A 47 -14.89 10.12 10.88
N GLU A 48 -16.05 10.63 11.27
CA GLU A 48 -16.38 12.04 11.14
C GLU A 48 -15.37 12.91 11.92
N ASN A 49 -14.86 13.95 11.28
CA ASN A 49 -13.84 14.88 11.81
C ASN A 49 -12.45 14.29 12.12
N GLU A 50 -12.17 13.04 11.73
CA GLU A 50 -10.85 12.45 11.88
C GLU A 50 -10.23 12.18 10.50
N VAL A 51 -8.98 12.63 10.27
CA VAL A 51 -8.19 12.28 9.10
C VAL A 51 -7.47 10.95 9.36
N ARG A 52 -7.67 9.98 8.46
CA ARG A 52 -7.02 8.66 8.52
C ARG A 52 -5.83 8.61 7.57
N ILE A 53 -4.63 8.36 8.08
CA ILE A 53 -3.40 8.36 7.28
C ILE A 53 -2.74 6.98 7.30
N ILE A 54 -2.48 6.44 6.11
CA ILE A 54 -1.55 5.34 5.86
C ILE A 54 -0.20 6.00 5.58
N ALA A 55 0.71 5.99 6.56
CA ALA A 55 2.01 6.64 6.43
C ALA A 55 3.03 5.70 5.79
N GLU A 56 3.66 6.14 4.69
CA GLU A 56 4.52 5.28 3.88
C GLU A 56 6.00 5.44 4.22
N VAL A 57 6.63 4.32 4.58
CA VAL A 57 8.07 4.17 4.80
C VAL A 57 8.74 3.91 3.44
N LYS A 58 9.34 4.96 2.85
CA LYS A 58 9.87 4.94 1.49
C LYS A 58 11.22 5.63 1.38
N LYS A 59 12.28 4.87 1.03
CA LYS A 59 13.62 5.40 0.87
C LYS A 59 13.82 6.12 -0.46
N ALA A 60 13.34 5.53 -1.53
CA ALA A 60 13.55 6.00 -2.90
C ALA A 60 12.30 5.80 -3.77
N SER A 61 12.29 6.42 -4.94
CA SER A 61 11.30 6.16 -6.00
C SER A 61 11.90 6.34 -7.39
N PRO A 62 11.34 5.69 -8.43
CA PRO A 62 11.84 5.85 -9.81
C PRO A 62 11.82 7.29 -10.32
N SER A 63 10.87 8.09 -9.88
CA SER A 63 10.71 9.49 -10.33
C SER A 63 11.61 10.49 -9.60
N LYS A 64 12.14 10.15 -8.42
CA LYS A 64 12.87 11.10 -7.55
C LYS A 64 14.24 10.58 -7.11
N GLY A 65 14.60 9.32 -7.39
CA GLY A 65 15.79 8.69 -6.82
C GLY A 65 15.67 8.52 -5.31
N VAL A 66 16.78 8.64 -4.59
CA VAL A 66 16.78 8.61 -3.12
C VAL A 66 16.09 9.85 -2.58
N ILE A 67 15.05 9.64 -1.77
CA ILE A 67 14.27 10.72 -1.14
C ILE A 67 14.81 11.02 0.25
N ARG A 68 15.23 9.97 0.98
CA ARG A 68 15.77 10.08 2.34
C ARG A 68 17.09 9.34 2.46
N GLU A 69 18.17 10.07 2.62
CA GLU A 69 19.54 9.52 2.76
C GLU A 69 19.69 8.76 4.08
N ASN A 70 19.38 9.43 5.20
CA ASN A 70 19.40 8.82 6.54
C ASN A 70 18.08 8.07 6.77
N PHE A 71 18.04 6.82 6.35
CA PHE A 71 16.83 6.01 6.36
C PHE A 71 16.92 4.87 7.37
N ASP A 72 16.22 5.02 8.47
CA ASP A 72 15.95 3.94 9.43
C ASP A 72 14.45 3.58 9.37
N PRO A 73 14.05 2.47 8.73
CA PRO A 73 12.65 2.14 8.53
C PRO A 73 11.90 1.86 9.83
N LEU A 74 12.59 1.38 10.87
CA LEU A 74 11.96 1.12 12.17
C LEU A 74 11.70 2.42 12.92
N ASP A 75 12.68 3.31 13.01
CA ASP A 75 12.53 4.61 13.67
C ASP A 75 11.42 5.43 13.01
N ILE A 76 11.40 5.49 11.67
CA ILE A 76 10.35 6.17 10.89
C ILE A 76 8.97 5.58 11.20
N ALA A 77 8.82 4.25 11.16
CA ALA A 77 7.54 3.60 11.42
C ALA A 77 7.02 3.85 12.84
N LEU A 78 7.90 3.81 13.85
CA LEU A 78 7.53 4.10 15.24
C LEU A 78 7.17 5.57 15.47
N LYS A 79 7.84 6.50 14.78
CA LYS A 79 7.45 7.90 14.79
C LYS A 79 6.08 8.12 14.15
N TYR A 80 5.79 7.45 13.03
CA TYR A 80 4.46 7.48 12.42
C TYR A 80 3.37 6.99 13.38
N GLU A 81 3.58 5.83 13.98
CA GLU A 81 2.60 5.27 14.93
C GLU A 81 2.39 6.19 16.13
N LYS A 82 3.48 6.68 16.74
CA LYS A 82 3.43 7.60 17.89
C LYS A 82 2.67 8.90 17.57
N ASN A 83 2.72 9.36 16.32
CA ASN A 83 2.09 10.61 15.88
C ASN A 83 0.72 10.39 15.22
N GLY A 84 0.14 9.20 15.32
CA GLY A 84 -1.27 8.96 14.97
C GLY A 84 -1.49 8.37 13.57
N ALA A 85 -0.48 7.75 12.93
CA ALA A 85 -0.71 6.98 11.73
C ALA A 85 -1.74 5.87 11.95
N THR A 86 -2.75 5.80 11.10
CA THR A 86 -3.79 4.77 11.15
C THR A 86 -3.27 3.42 10.71
N ALA A 87 -2.40 3.41 9.70
CA ALA A 87 -1.68 2.25 9.20
C ALA A 87 -0.31 2.68 8.66
N ILE A 88 0.59 1.73 8.44
CA ILE A 88 1.91 1.97 7.91
C ILE A 88 2.08 1.19 6.60
N SER A 89 2.46 1.88 5.53
CA SER A 89 2.83 1.27 4.25
C SER A 89 4.34 1.08 4.20
N VAL A 90 4.79 -0.13 3.85
CA VAL A 90 6.22 -0.46 3.79
C VAL A 90 6.59 -0.88 2.38
N LEU A 91 7.47 -0.10 1.71
CA LEU A 91 8.02 -0.47 0.41
C LEU A 91 8.93 -1.69 0.57
N THR A 92 8.64 -2.75 -0.21
CA THR A 92 9.43 -3.98 -0.18
C THR A 92 10.15 -4.27 -1.49
N GLU A 93 9.89 -3.51 -2.55
CA GLU A 93 10.57 -3.62 -3.85
C GLU A 93 12.03 -3.10 -3.73
N PRO A 94 13.06 -3.91 -4.02
CA PRO A 94 14.44 -3.59 -3.67
C PRO A 94 15.19 -2.71 -4.69
N HIS A 95 14.84 -2.74 -5.97
CA HIS A 95 15.65 -2.14 -7.04
C HIS A 95 15.31 -0.68 -7.30
N PHE A 96 14.03 -0.36 -7.40
CA PHE A 96 13.54 0.97 -7.78
C PHE A 96 13.13 1.82 -6.58
N PHE A 97 12.72 1.16 -5.48
CA PHE A 97 12.29 1.84 -4.25
C PHE A 97 13.26 1.64 -3.09
N GLN A 98 14.29 0.81 -3.27
CA GLN A 98 15.26 0.44 -2.23
C GLN A 98 14.58 -0.07 -0.95
N GLY A 99 13.48 -0.80 -1.13
CA GLY A 99 12.72 -1.46 -0.08
C GLY A 99 13.28 -2.83 0.30
N SER A 100 12.67 -3.48 1.29
CA SER A 100 13.02 -4.85 1.69
C SER A 100 11.86 -5.50 2.45
N LEU A 101 11.65 -6.81 2.24
CA LEU A 101 10.77 -7.63 3.09
C LEU A 101 11.22 -7.64 4.55
N GLU A 102 12.52 -7.53 4.80
CA GLU A 102 13.08 -7.45 6.15
C GLU A 102 12.60 -6.19 6.91
N TYR A 103 12.37 -5.08 6.20
CA TYR A 103 11.79 -3.88 6.84
C TYR A 103 10.39 -4.17 7.37
N LEU A 104 9.58 -4.90 6.61
CA LEU A 104 8.22 -5.27 7.01
C LEU A 104 8.24 -6.12 8.29
N SER A 105 9.06 -7.18 8.32
CA SER A 105 9.16 -8.06 9.50
C SER A 105 9.78 -7.37 10.71
N MET A 106 10.74 -6.48 10.50
CA MET A 106 11.34 -5.69 11.56
C MET A 106 10.32 -4.73 12.19
N ILE A 107 9.58 -3.98 11.37
CA ILE A 107 8.54 -3.07 11.85
C ILE A 107 7.44 -3.84 12.58
N ARG A 108 7.00 -5.02 12.06
CA ARG A 108 5.95 -5.83 12.67
C ARG A 108 6.22 -6.22 14.10
N ARG A 109 7.50 -6.38 14.50
CA ARG A 109 7.87 -6.77 15.87
C ARG A 109 7.62 -5.68 16.91
N TYR A 110 7.55 -4.43 16.48
CA TYR A 110 7.51 -3.27 17.38
C TYR A 110 6.29 -2.37 17.15
N ALA A 111 5.76 -2.31 15.92
CA ALA A 111 4.60 -1.50 15.59
C ALA A 111 3.28 -2.28 15.76
N HIS A 112 2.28 -1.58 16.30
CA HIS A 112 0.93 -2.12 16.49
C HIS A 112 -0.06 -1.67 15.41
N ALA A 113 0.26 -0.67 14.60
CA ALA A 113 -0.56 -0.25 13.46
C ALA A 113 -0.68 -1.38 12.41
N PRO A 114 -1.78 -1.46 11.63
CA PRO A 114 -1.85 -2.33 10.46
C PRO A 114 -0.74 -2.02 9.46
N LEU A 115 -0.13 -3.08 8.87
CA LEU A 115 0.99 -2.96 7.93
C LEU A 115 0.58 -3.34 6.51
N LEU A 116 0.78 -2.43 5.56
CA LEU A 116 0.66 -2.67 4.12
C LEU A 116 2.01 -3.12 3.56
N ARG A 117 2.05 -4.28 2.89
CA ARG A 117 3.12 -4.59 1.95
C ARG A 117 2.90 -3.82 0.65
N LYS A 118 3.68 -2.78 0.41
CA LYS A 118 3.66 -1.97 -0.83
C LYS A 118 4.70 -2.53 -1.80
N ASP A 119 4.23 -3.31 -2.78
CA ASP A 119 5.05 -4.04 -3.74
C ASP A 119 4.26 -4.29 -5.04
N PHE A 120 4.90 -4.85 -6.06
CA PHE A 120 4.27 -5.24 -7.34
C PHE A 120 3.86 -6.72 -7.27
N ILE A 121 2.65 -6.97 -6.79
CA ILE A 121 2.13 -8.31 -6.50
C ILE A 121 1.27 -8.83 -7.65
N PHE A 122 1.64 -10.02 -8.19
CA PHE A 122 0.93 -10.71 -9.28
C PHE A 122 0.86 -12.23 -9.07
N ASP A 123 1.41 -12.74 -7.97
CA ASP A 123 1.49 -14.17 -7.67
C ASP A 123 1.09 -14.46 -6.23
N GLU A 124 0.40 -15.57 -6.01
CA GLU A 124 -0.04 -16.03 -4.68
C GLU A 124 1.11 -16.23 -3.69
N TYR A 125 2.28 -16.61 -4.19
CA TYR A 125 3.48 -16.73 -3.38
C TYR A 125 3.83 -15.41 -2.68
N GLN A 126 3.71 -14.27 -3.37
CA GLN A 126 4.00 -12.97 -2.79
C GLN A 126 2.98 -12.59 -1.70
N ILE A 127 1.73 -13.04 -1.81
CA ILE A 127 0.69 -12.81 -0.79
C ILE A 127 0.97 -13.67 0.45
N LEU A 128 1.33 -14.95 0.25
CA LEU A 128 1.76 -15.82 1.34
C LEU A 128 3.02 -15.28 2.04
N GLU A 129 3.98 -14.80 1.25
CA GLU A 129 5.19 -14.13 1.72
C GLU A 129 4.85 -12.88 2.57
N ALA A 130 3.87 -12.06 2.13
CA ALA A 130 3.40 -10.91 2.90
C ALA A 130 2.88 -11.30 4.28
N LEU A 131 2.07 -12.36 4.36
CA LEU A 131 1.56 -12.87 5.64
C LEU A 131 2.70 -13.38 6.55
N VAL A 132 3.64 -14.13 5.99
CA VAL A 132 4.80 -14.65 6.74
C VAL A 132 5.65 -13.51 7.32
N TYR A 133 5.83 -12.42 6.56
CA TYR A 133 6.59 -11.25 6.99
C TYR A 133 5.76 -10.25 7.83
N GLY A 134 4.49 -10.56 8.12
CA GLY A 134 3.67 -9.84 9.10
C GLY A 134 2.86 -8.66 8.54
N ALA A 135 2.55 -8.67 7.24
CA ALA A 135 1.58 -7.74 6.67
C ALA A 135 0.14 -8.06 7.14
N ASP A 136 -0.68 -7.04 7.21
CA ASP A 136 -2.13 -7.13 7.44
C ASP A 136 -2.91 -6.98 6.12
N PHE A 137 -2.32 -6.28 5.15
CA PHE A 137 -2.88 -6.12 3.82
C PHE A 137 -1.78 -5.95 2.76
N VAL A 138 -2.16 -6.14 1.50
CA VAL A 138 -1.26 -6.10 0.35
C VAL A 138 -1.76 -5.13 -0.71
N LEU A 139 -0.85 -4.64 -1.56
CA LEU A 139 -1.20 -3.86 -2.75
C LEU A 139 -1.43 -4.78 -3.94
N LEU A 140 -2.54 -4.58 -4.65
CA LEU A 140 -2.79 -5.14 -5.97
C LEU A 140 -3.04 -4.00 -6.96
N ILE A 141 -2.26 -3.89 -8.01
CA ILE A 141 -2.36 -2.81 -9.00
C ILE A 141 -3.24 -3.30 -10.17
N ALA A 142 -4.45 -2.73 -10.31
CA ALA A 142 -5.45 -3.19 -11.29
C ALA A 142 -4.92 -3.14 -12.73
N ARG A 143 -4.12 -2.12 -13.08
CA ARG A 143 -3.50 -1.97 -14.40
C ARG A 143 -2.58 -3.11 -14.78
N MET A 144 -1.89 -3.73 -13.82
CA MET A 144 -0.94 -4.83 -14.04
C MET A 144 -1.60 -6.19 -14.21
N LEU A 145 -2.87 -6.32 -13.84
CA LEU A 145 -3.57 -7.59 -13.72
C LEU A 145 -4.77 -7.63 -14.67
N SER A 146 -5.00 -8.79 -15.29
CA SER A 146 -6.30 -9.06 -15.91
C SER A 146 -7.37 -9.18 -14.82
N MET A 147 -8.65 -9.00 -15.19
CA MET A 147 -9.77 -9.16 -14.26
C MET A 147 -9.77 -10.56 -13.57
N LYS A 148 -9.41 -11.60 -14.32
CA LYS A 148 -9.34 -12.98 -13.79
C LYS A 148 -8.22 -13.12 -12.75
N GLU A 149 -7.05 -12.55 -13.02
CA GLU A 149 -5.91 -12.58 -12.08
C GLU A 149 -6.22 -11.75 -10.84
N LEU A 150 -6.74 -10.54 -11.00
CA LEU A 150 -7.12 -9.69 -9.86
C LEU A 150 -8.15 -10.38 -8.97
N LYS A 151 -9.18 -10.98 -9.54
CA LYS A 151 -10.20 -11.75 -8.78
C LYS A 151 -9.56 -12.91 -8.01
N ARG A 152 -8.72 -13.71 -8.68
CA ARG A 152 -8.03 -14.85 -8.06
C ARG A 152 -7.14 -14.41 -6.89
N LEU A 153 -6.36 -13.34 -7.07
CA LEU A 153 -5.48 -12.84 -6.02
C LEU A 153 -6.27 -12.24 -4.84
N LEU A 154 -7.39 -11.55 -5.10
CA LEU A 154 -8.30 -11.07 -4.06
C LEU A 154 -8.91 -12.22 -3.23
N GLU A 155 -9.37 -13.28 -3.91
CA GLU A 155 -9.91 -14.47 -3.24
C GLU A 155 -8.85 -15.16 -2.39
N PHE A 156 -7.63 -15.30 -2.92
CA PHE A 156 -6.51 -15.88 -2.19
C PHE A 156 -6.08 -15.03 -0.99
N THR A 157 -6.03 -13.69 -1.14
CA THR A 157 -5.71 -12.75 -0.06
C THR A 157 -6.68 -12.92 1.11
N ARG A 158 -8.00 -12.95 0.82
CA ARG A 158 -9.04 -13.17 1.84
C ARG A 158 -8.95 -14.55 2.48
N HIS A 159 -8.62 -15.59 1.70
CA HIS A 159 -8.43 -16.94 2.23
C HIS A 159 -7.34 -17.00 3.30
N LEU A 160 -6.30 -16.18 3.16
CA LEU A 160 -5.23 -16.06 4.15
C LEU A 160 -5.57 -15.10 5.31
N GLY A 161 -6.75 -14.49 5.33
CA GLY A 161 -7.17 -13.52 6.35
C GLY A 161 -6.58 -12.13 6.17
N LEU A 162 -5.91 -11.85 5.03
CA LEU A 162 -5.41 -10.54 4.68
C LEU A 162 -6.47 -9.70 3.95
N GLU A 163 -6.28 -8.38 3.91
CA GLU A 163 -7.02 -7.48 3.03
C GLU A 163 -6.15 -7.05 1.83
N ALA A 164 -6.81 -6.52 0.78
CA ALA A 164 -6.11 -5.98 -0.38
C ALA A 164 -6.54 -4.54 -0.66
N LEU A 165 -5.56 -3.64 -0.76
CA LEU A 165 -5.71 -2.33 -1.37
C LEU A 165 -5.56 -2.48 -2.88
N VAL A 166 -6.65 -2.28 -3.63
CA VAL A 166 -6.63 -2.34 -5.11
C VAL A 166 -6.42 -0.94 -5.66
N GLU A 167 -5.23 -0.68 -6.18
CA GLU A 167 -4.83 0.60 -6.75
C GLU A 167 -5.36 0.74 -8.19
N ILE A 168 -5.96 1.90 -8.48
CA ILE A 168 -6.55 2.26 -9.76
C ILE A 168 -6.07 3.64 -10.24
N HIS A 169 -6.01 3.84 -11.57
CA HIS A 169 -5.55 5.08 -12.21
C HIS A 169 -6.55 5.66 -13.21
N ASP A 170 -7.61 4.92 -13.55
CA ASP A 170 -8.63 5.33 -14.49
C ASP A 170 -9.95 4.55 -14.31
N LYS A 171 -10.93 4.80 -15.21
CA LYS A 171 -12.23 4.12 -15.20
C LYS A 171 -12.14 2.62 -15.54
N GLU A 172 -11.20 2.23 -16.38
CA GLU A 172 -11.02 0.82 -16.76
C GLU A 172 -10.52 0.02 -15.56
N ASP A 173 -9.51 0.55 -14.85
CA ASP A 173 -9.00 -0.02 -13.61
C ASP A 173 -10.10 -0.07 -12.53
N LEU A 174 -10.92 0.99 -12.39
CA LEU A 174 -12.07 1.02 -11.48
C LEU A 174 -13.06 -0.10 -11.80
N SER A 175 -13.39 -0.28 -13.07
CA SER A 175 -14.29 -1.35 -13.51
C SER A 175 -13.73 -2.73 -13.14
N LYS A 176 -12.44 -2.97 -13.42
CA LYS A 176 -11.75 -4.22 -13.01
C LYS A 176 -11.83 -4.44 -11.50
N ALA A 177 -11.54 -3.41 -10.70
CA ALA A 177 -11.57 -3.48 -9.23
C ALA A 177 -12.96 -3.84 -8.71
N ILE A 178 -14.01 -3.17 -9.18
CA ILE A 178 -15.40 -3.42 -8.77
C ILE A 178 -15.84 -4.84 -9.15
N PHE A 179 -15.67 -5.24 -10.42
CA PHE A 179 -16.11 -6.56 -10.90
C PHE A 179 -15.29 -7.71 -10.33
N SER A 180 -14.04 -7.48 -9.92
CA SER A 180 -13.24 -8.47 -9.20
C SER A 180 -13.60 -8.56 -7.71
N GLY A 181 -14.42 -7.65 -7.20
CA GLY A 181 -14.91 -7.65 -5.82
C GLY A 181 -13.96 -6.99 -4.81
N ALA A 182 -13.18 -5.97 -5.21
CA ALA A 182 -12.35 -5.19 -4.30
C ALA A 182 -13.20 -4.52 -3.21
N ASP A 183 -12.74 -4.54 -1.95
CA ASP A 183 -13.38 -3.85 -0.83
C ASP A 183 -12.68 -2.53 -0.47
N ILE A 184 -11.36 -2.44 -0.69
CA ILE A 184 -10.57 -1.24 -0.47
C ILE A 184 -10.00 -0.82 -1.83
N ILE A 185 -10.32 0.38 -2.27
CA ILE A 185 -9.94 0.92 -3.58
C ILE A 185 -9.05 2.14 -3.37
N GLY A 186 -7.83 2.09 -3.90
CA GLY A 186 -6.87 3.21 -3.88
C GLY A 186 -6.91 3.98 -5.19
N ILE A 187 -7.23 5.27 -5.14
CA ILE A 187 -7.18 6.17 -6.29
C ILE A 187 -5.82 6.85 -6.28
N ASN A 188 -4.94 6.45 -7.18
CA ASN A 188 -3.61 7.03 -7.28
C ASN A 188 -3.59 8.17 -8.28
N HIS A 189 -3.42 9.42 -7.80
CA HIS A 189 -3.32 10.61 -8.63
C HIS A 189 -2.11 10.61 -9.56
N ARG A 190 -1.08 9.80 -9.26
CA ARG A 190 0.14 9.68 -10.09
C ARG A 190 -0.03 8.58 -11.13
N ASN A 191 0.09 8.95 -12.40
CA ASN A 191 0.19 7.96 -13.48
C ASN A 191 1.51 7.18 -13.37
N LEU A 192 1.44 5.85 -13.43
CA LEU A 192 2.64 4.99 -13.30
C LEU A 192 3.50 4.96 -14.57
N ASP A 193 2.99 5.40 -15.73
CA ASP A 193 3.69 5.33 -17.00
C ASP A 193 4.63 6.53 -17.22
N ASP A 194 4.14 7.74 -16.91
CA ASP A 194 4.83 9.01 -17.19
C ASP A 194 5.03 9.90 -15.95
N PHE A 195 4.55 9.44 -14.78
CA PHE A 195 4.57 10.15 -13.49
C PHE A 195 3.80 11.47 -13.45
N SER A 196 2.96 11.74 -14.46
CA SER A 196 2.05 12.89 -14.43
C SER A 196 1.05 12.76 -13.28
N MET A 197 0.56 13.92 -12.81
CA MET A 197 -0.38 14.01 -11.68
C MET A 197 -1.73 14.51 -12.16
N ASP A 198 -2.81 13.78 -11.86
CA ASP A 198 -4.19 14.24 -12.03
C ASP A 198 -4.85 14.38 -10.65
N MET A 199 -4.72 15.58 -10.06
CA MET A 199 -5.26 15.88 -8.73
C MET A 199 -6.79 15.86 -8.65
N ASN A 200 -7.48 15.87 -9.81
CA ASN A 200 -8.94 15.80 -9.91
C ASN A 200 -9.45 14.36 -10.13
N LEU A 201 -8.56 13.36 -10.06
CA LEU A 201 -8.94 11.97 -10.36
C LEU A 201 -9.96 11.43 -9.35
N CYS A 202 -9.83 11.77 -8.07
CA CYS A 202 -10.80 11.41 -7.04
C CYS A 202 -12.19 11.96 -7.36
N GLU A 203 -12.30 13.24 -7.74
CA GLU A 203 -13.59 13.87 -8.12
C GLU A 203 -14.28 13.16 -9.31
N LYS A 204 -13.47 12.66 -10.25
CA LYS A 204 -13.97 11.96 -11.45
C LYS A 204 -14.43 10.53 -11.15
N LEU A 205 -13.77 9.83 -10.24
CA LEU A 205 -13.98 8.39 -10.02
C LEU A 205 -14.91 8.08 -8.84
N ILE A 206 -14.84 8.82 -7.74
CA ILE A 206 -15.63 8.57 -6.52
C ILE A 206 -17.13 8.42 -6.79
N PRO A 207 -17.79 9.26 -7.63
CA PRO A 207 -19.21 9.11 -7.91
C PRO A 207 -19.61 7.77 -8.55
N GLN A 208 -18.64 7.00 -9.05
CA GLN A 208 -18.85 5.71 -9.71
C GLN A 208 -18.52 4.52 -8.77
N ILE A 209 -18.02 4.79 -7.56
CA ILE A 209 -17.66 3.78 -6.58
C ILE A 209 -18.86 3.52 -5.64
N PRO A 210 -19.26 2.25 -5.44
CA PRO A 210 -20.32 1.94 -4.48
C PRO A 210 -19.98 2.39 -3.05
N ASN A 211 -20.94 2.96 -2.32
CA ASN A 211 -20.76 3.48 -0.95
C ASN A 211 -20.31 2.43 0.08
N SER A 212 -20.40 1.15 -0.27
CA SER A 212 -19.92 0.05 0.59
C SER A 212 -18.41 -0.17 0.54
N LYS A 213 -17.71 0.51 -0.36
CA LYS A 213 -16.26 0.39 -0.53
C LYS A 213 -15.52 1.41 0.33
N ILE A 214 -14.32 1.06 0.76
CA ILE A 214 -13.37 1.97 1.42
C ILE A 214 -12.52 2.61 0.34
N ILE A 215 -12.43 3.93 0.34
CA ILE A 215 -11.74 4.71 -0.68
C ILE A 215 -10.48 5.34 -0.07
N ILE A 216 -9.34 5.05 -0.68
CA ILE A 216 -8.06 5.62 -0.31
C ILE A 216 -7.59 6.56 -1.42
N ALA A 217 -7.16 7.78 -1.10
CA ALA A 217 -6.47 8.65 -2.05
C ALA A 217 -4.96 8.53 -1.87
N GLU A 218 -4.22 8.50 -3.00
CA GLU A 218 -2.78 8.30 -3.01
C GLU A 218 -2.08 9.34 -3.90
N SER A 219 -0.88 9.75 -3.52
CA SER A 219 0.02 10.69 -4.21
C SER A 219 -0.45 12.15 -4.22
N GLY A 220 0.52 13.09 -4.10
CA GLY A 220 0.27 14.54 -4.16
C GLY A 220 -0.48 15.12 -2.96
N LEU A 221 -0.49 14.44 -1.84
CA LEU A 221 -1.24 14.77 -0.63
C LEU A 221 -0.29 15.41 0.40
N GLU A 222 -0.32 16.73 0.50
CA GLU A 222 0.57 17.50 1.38
C GLU A 222 -0.12 18.70 2.03
N ASP A 223 -1.41 18.91 1.70
CA ASP A 223 -2.20 20.04 2.20
C ASP A 223 -3.44 19.56 2.96
N LYS A 224 -3.61 20.05 4.19
CA LYS A 224 -4.71 19.64 5.09
C LYS A 224 -6.09 20.02 4.56
N ASP A 225 -6.23 21.16 3.92
CA ASP A 225 -7.52 21.59 3.38
C ASP A 225 -7.90 20.76 2.16
N PHE A 226 -6.91 20.34 1.35
CA PHE A 226 -7.14 19.41 0.26
C PHE A 226 -7.55 18.02 0.78
N LEU A 227 -6.92 17.50 1.85
CA LEU A 227 -7.37 16.24 2.47
C LEU A 227 -8.81 16.33 2.96
N ARG A 228 -9.21 17.43 3.60
CA ARG A 228 -10.60 17.66 4.04
C ARG A 228 -11.56 17.74 2.86
N HIS A 229 -11.17 18.39 1.78
CA HIS A 229 -11.95 18.42 0.55
C HIS A 229 -12.23 17.01 0.02
N LEU A 230 -11.20 16.18 -0.12
CA LEU A 230 -11.32 14.79 -0.57
C LEU A 230 -12.15 13.93 0.40
N GLN A 231 -12.01 14.15 1.70
CA GLN A 231 -12.81 13.47 2.72
C GLN A 231 -14.31 13.80 2.57
N ASN A 232 -14.65 15.05 2.27
CA ASN A 232 -16.03 15.47 1.98
C ASN A 232 -16.58 14.84 0.71
N LEU A 233 -15.73 14.51 -0.27
CA LEU A 233 -16.11 13.75 -1.48
C LEU A 233 -16.35 12.27 -1.20
N GLY A 234 -15.87 11.73 -0.08
CA GLY A 234 -16.08 10.34 0.30
C GLY A 234 -14.80 9.52 0.49
N VAL A 235 -13.61 10.13 0.45
CA VAL A 235 -12.36 9.43 0.79
C VAL A 235 -12.36 9.04 2.27
N ASP A 236 -11.98 7.79 2.56
CA ASP A 236 -11.91 7.25 3.90
C ASP A 236 -10.53 7.45 4.55
N ALA A 237 -9.45 7.26 3.80
CA ALA A 237 -8.08 7.44 4.27
C ALA A 237 -7.13 7.90 3.16
N PHE A 238 -5.92 8.32 3.54
CA PHE A 238 -4.93 8.91 2.66
C PHE A 238 -3.60 8.18 2.76
N LEU A 239 -3.01 7.74 1.64
CA LEU A 239 -1.69 7.14 1.61
C LEU A 239 -0.65 8.21 1.25
N ILE A 240 0.23 8.53 2.20
CA ILE A 240 1.19 9.63 2.11
C ILE A 240 2.60 9.15 2.46
N GLY A 241 3.55 9.36 1.55
CA GLY A 241 4.94 8.97 1.77
C GLY A 241 5.93 10.07 1.40
N GLU A 242 5.98 10.47 0.13
CA GLU A 242 6.98 11.42 -0.38
C GLU A 242 7.02 12.72 0.44
N TYR A 243 5.86 13.26 0.80
CA TYR A 243 5.76 14.47 1.62
C TYR A 243 6.49 14.29 2.97
N PHE A 244 6.19 13.21 3.70
CA PHE A 244 6.80 12.96 5.01
C PHE A 244 8.30 12.69 4.91
N MET A 245 8.73 11.92 3.91
CA MET A 245 10.15 11.57 3.75
C MET A 245 11.05 12.75 3.42
N ARG A 246 10.50 13.86 2.94
CA ARG A 246 11.21 15.12 2.68
C ARG A 246 11.31 16.03 3.88
N GLN A 247 10.54 15.80 4.94
CA GLN A 247 10.54 16.64 6.11
C GLN A 247 11.71 16.32 7.04
N ASN A 248 12.14 17.27 7.85
CA ASN A 248 13.16 17.05 8.88
C ASN A 248 12.68 16.09 9.96
N ASP A 249 11.38 16.19 10.32
CA ASP A 249 10.68 15.28 11.24
C ASP A 249 9.39 14.80 10.58
N GLU A 250 9.40 13.55 10.16
CA GLU A 250 8.27 12.90 9.48
C GLU A 250 7.06 12.67 10.40
N GLY A 251 7.30 12.51 11.71
CA GLY A 251 6.25 12.35 12.71
C GLY A 251 5.49 13.64 12.96
N GLU A 252 6.18 14.75 13.15
CA GLU A 252 5.55 16.06 13.30
C GLU A 252 4.83 16.50 12.01
N ALA A 253 5.39 16.17 10.85
CA ALA A 253 4.72 16.44 9.56
C ALA A 253 3.41 15.66 9.41
N LEU A 254 3.37 14.38 9.84
CA LEU A 254 2.15 13.60 9.88
C LEU A 254 1.11 14.23 10.81
N LYS A 255 1.51 14.55 12.04
CA LYS A 255 0.65 15.16 13.04
C LYS A 255 0.03 16.49 12.58
N ALA A 256 0.77 17.27 11.79
CA ALA A 256 0.27 18.52 11.23
C ALA A 256 -0.87 18.34 10.24
N LEU A 257 -0.98 17.18 9.57
CA LEU A 257 -2.06 16.87 8.63
C LEU A 257 -3.31 16.27 9.33
N LEU A 258 -3.17 15.72 10.52
CA LEU A 258 -4.28 15.24 11.33
C LEU A 258 -5.05 16.42 11.95
#